data_587756e714bfcceb8adfd00dac6b685a
#
_entry.id   587756e714bfcceb8adfd00dac6b685a
#
_cell.length_a   1.000
_cell.length_b   1.000
_cell.length_c   1.000
_cell.angle_alpha   90.00
_cell.angle_beta   90.00
_cell.angle_gamma   90.00
#
_symmetry.space_group_name_H-M   'P 1'
#
loop_
_entity.id
_entity.type
_entity.pdbx_description
1 polymer ?
#
loop_
_entity_poly.entity_id
_entity_poly.type
_entity_poly.pdbx_seq_one_letter_code
_entity_poly.pdbx_strand_id
1 'polypeptide(L)'
;TIKPPFRLAPRREADEFHRAARIFAAAWPAMELRLRVQSLRGFIAFMLAEPSEDLDTFAAACVRDFEPFRAPLRPEEMEERKRAQLTPRQLAHLQTFGYPYVMEDFVFHMTLTEKLQNNIHDRILTDLCERTRPLVAEPFEVDALCVFEEPAPHAPFRLTARYPLRG
;
A
#
# COMPACT_ATOMS: atom_id res chain seq x y z
N THR A 1 1.93 0.83 1.12
CA THR A 1 1.81 0.74 -0.35
C THR A 1 0.35 0.56 -0.73
N ILE A 2 -0.18 1.44 -1.57
CA ILE A 2 -1.58 1.37 -2.03
C ILE A 2 -1.68 0.48 -3.28
N LYS A 3 -0.90 0.80 -4.32
CA LYS A 3 -0.78 -0.07 -5.49
C LYS A 3 0.59 -0.76 -5.46
N PRO A 4 0.63 -2.10 -5.49
CA PRO A 4 1.87 -2.85 -5.44
C PRO A 4 2.79 -2.54 -6.63
N PRO A 5 4.09 -2.77 -6.51
CA PRO A 5 5.02 -2.61 -7.62
C PRO A 5 4.59 -3.41 -8.85
N PHE A 6 4.74 -2.81 -10.02
CA PHE A 6 4.42 -3.43 -11.30
C PHE A 6 5.39 -2.95 -12.39
N ARG A 7 5.52 -3.76 -13.43
CA ARG A 7 6.20 -3.36 -14.66
C ARG A 7 5.25 -2.55 -15.53
N LEU A 8 5.76 -1.52 -16.18
CA LEU A 8 4.96 -0.79 -17.16
C LEU A 8 4.51 -1.70 -18.30
N ALA A 9 3.26 -1.53 -18.70
CA ALA A 9 2.69 -2.24 -19.84
C ALA A 9 3.43 -1.86 -21.14
N PRO A 10 3.51 -2.77 -22.13
CA PRO A 10 4.09 -2.46 -23.43
C PRO A 10 3.45 -1.19 -24.01
N ARG A 11 4.24 -0.30 -24.58
CA ARG A 11 3.84 0.99 -25.19
C ARG A 11 3.36 2.04 -24.16
N ARG A 12 3.60 1.84 -22.86
CA ARG A 12 3.40 2.86 -21.84
C ARG A 12 4.75 3.44 -21.43
N GLU A 13 4.82 4.77 -21.32
CA GLU A 13 6.03 5.49 -20.96
C GLU A 13 5.94 5.97 -19.50
N ALA A 14 7.10 6.07 -18.85
CA ALA A 14 7.18 6.55 -17.46
C ALA A 14 6.62 7.97 -17.33
N ASP A 15 6.89 8.85 -18.30
CA ASP A 15 6.37 10.22 -18.29
C ASP A 15 4.84 10.27 -18.38
N GLU A 16 4.22 9.34 -19.14
CA GLU A 16 2.76 9.22 -19.20
C GLU A 16 2.19 8.82 -17.84
N PHE A 17 2.83 7.84 -17.17
CA PHE A 17 2.45 7.43 -15.83
C PHE A 17 2.59 8.58 -14.83
N HIS A 18 3.71 9.29 -14.83
CA HIS A 18 3.95 10.43 -13.96
C HIS A 18 2.96 11.59 -14.19
N ARG A 19 2.55 11.81 -15.44
CA ARG A 19 1.50 12.78 -15.78
C ARG A 19 0.15 12.36 -15.21
N ALA A 20 -0.22 11.10 -15.38
CA ALA A 20 -1.45 10.54 -14.81
C ALA A 20 -1.44 10.63 -13.28
N ALA A 21 -0.32 10.31 -12.61
CA ALA A 21 -0.17 10.39 -11.17
C ALA A 21 -0.35 11.83 -10.65
N ARG A 22 0.17 12.82 -11.36
CA ARG A 22 -0.02 14.24 -11.02
C ARG A 22 -1.47 14.68 -11.13
N ILE A 23 -2.15 14.29 -12.22
CA ILE A 23 -3.57 14.62 -12.44
C ILE A 23 -4.42 13.93 -11.37
N PHE A 24 -4.16 12.67 -11.08
CA PHE A 24 -4.85 11.93 -10.04
C PHE A 24 -4.69 12.61 -8.68
N ALA A 25 -3.47 12.90 -8.26
CA ALA A 25 -3.22 13.53 -6.96
C ALA A 25 -3.94 14.89 -6.81
N ALA A 26 -3.92 15.72 -7.85
CA ALA A 26 -4.58 17.02 -7.84
C ALA A 26 -6.13 16.95 -7.74
N ALA A 27 -6.72 15.78 -8.00
CA ALA A 27 -8.17 15.58 -7.89
C ALA A 27 -8.64 15.18 -6.48
N TRP A 28 -7.72 14.74 -5.62
CA TRP A 28 -8.04 14.20 -4.29
C TRP A 28 -7.65 15.18 -3.19
N PRO A 29 -8.51 15.38 -2.17
CA PRO A 29 -8.16 16.17 -1.01
C PRO A 29 -7.10 15.47 -0.15
N ALA A 30 -6.31 16.25 0.57
CA ALA A 30 -5.54 15.73 1.69
C ALA A 30 -6.48 15.18 2.77
N MET A 31 -6.02 14.19 3.51
CA MET A 31 -6.83 13.55 4.55
C MET A 31 -6.03 13.34 5.83
N GLU A 32 -6.70 13.43 6.96
CA GLU A 32 -6.13 13.13 8.28
C GLU A 32 -6.58 11.74 8.73
N LEU A 33 -5.63 10.95 9.21
CA LEU A 33 -5.86 9.59 9.71
C LEU A 33 -5.41 9.48 11.17
N ARG A 34 -6.16 8.78 11.99
CA ARG A 34 -5.69 8.38 13.31
C ARG A 34 -5.08 6.99 13.26
N LEU A 35 -3.87 6.88 13.80
CA LEU A 35 -3.10 5.64 13.77
C LEU A 35 -3.02 5.02 15.15
N ARG A 36 -2.86 3.71 15.19
CA ARG A 36 -2.51 2.93 16.38
C ARG A 36 -1.55 1.81 16.00
N VAL A 37 -0.76 1.37 16.97
CA VAL A 37 0.12 0.19 16.80
C VAL A 37 -0.69 -1.06 17.09
N GLN A 38 -0.64 -2.01 16.16
CA GLN A 38 -1.34 -3.30 16.30
C GLN A 38 -0.55 -4.45 15.69
N SER A 39 -0.92 -5.66 16.12
CA SER A 39 -0.50 -6.90 15.44
C SER A 39 -1.31 -7.11 14.16
N LEU A 40 -0.60 -7.49 13.09
CA LEU A 40 -1.20 -7.87 11.83
C LEU A 40 -0.49 -9.14 11.31
N ARG A 41 -1.19 -10.28 11.32
CA ARG A 41 -0.69 -11.56 10.77
C ARG A 41 0.71 -11.97 11.28
N GLY A 42 1.03 -11.63 12.55
CA GLY A 42 2.29 -11.97 13.22
C GLY A 42 3.41 -10.96 13.11
N PHE A 43 3.20 -9.83 12.43
CA PHE A 43 4.06 -8.65 12.52
C PHE A 43 3.32 -7.48 13.19
N ILE A 44 4.05 -6.45 13.57
CA ILE A 44 3.49 -5.25 14.20
C ILE A 44 3.54 -4.10 13.19
N ALA A 45 2.48 -3.31 13.14
CA ALA A 45 2.35 -2.19 12.21
C ALA A 45 1.57 -1.02 12.83
N PHE A 46 1.78 0.18 12.30
CA PHE A 46 0.77 1.22 12.41
C PHE A 46 -0.42 0.86 11.52
N MET A 47 -1.59 0.91 12.10
CA MET A 47 -2.86 0.68 11.43
C MET A 47 -3.82 1.83 11.73
N LEU A 48 -4.92 1.92 11.00
CA LEU A 48 -5.96 2.87 11.33
C LEU A 48 -6.55 2.58 12.71
N ALA A 49 -6.72 3.62 13.53
CA ALA A 49 -7.45 3.53 14.79
C ALA A 49 -8.96 3.34 14.53
N GLU A 50 -9.46 3.95 13.46
CA GLU A 50 -10.85 3.90 13.01
C GLU A 50 -10.88 3.69 11.49
N PRO A 51 -11.91 3.05 10.93
CA PRO A 51 -12.09 2.95 9.47
C PRO A 51 -12.13 4.32 8.80
N SER A 52 -11.60 4.43 7.59
CA SER A 52 -11.64 5.66 6.78
C SER A 52 -12.16 5.34 5.38
N GLU A 53 -13.40 5.71 5.11
CA GLU A 53 -14.02 5.54 3.79
C GLU A 53 -13.30 6.37 2.73
N ASP A 54 -12.79 7.55 3.08
CA ASP A 54 -12.02 8.41 2.17
C ASP A 54 -10.73 7.71 1.73
N LEU A 55 -9.99 7.11 2.67
CA LEU A 55 -8.78 6.35 2.35
C LEU A 55 -9.09 5.11 1.52
N ASP A 56 -10.14 4.36 1.85
CA ASP A 56 -10.53 3.16 1.12
C ASP A 56 -10.94 3.53 -0.33
N THR A 57 -11.69 4.61 -0.49
CA THR A 57 -12.09 5.13 -1.80
C THR A 57 -10.88 5.61 -2.60
N PHE A 58 -9.97 6.36 -1.99
CA PHE A 58 -8.71 6.79 -2.59
C PHE A 58 -7.85 5.60 -3.03
N ALA A 59 -7.69 4.60 -2.16
CA ALA A 59 -6.89 3.42 -2.45
C ALA A 59 -7.50 2.60 -3.62
N ALA A 60 -8.81 2.42 -3.62
CA ALA A 60 -9.51 1.71 -4.69
C ALA A 60 -9.41 2.46 -6.03
N ALA A 61 -9.55 3.80 -6.02
CA ALA A 61 -9.37 4.63 -7.21
C ALA A 61 -7.93 4.55 -7.73
N CYS A 62 -6.94 4.64 -6.85
CA CYS A 62 -5.52 4.50 -7.18
C CYS A 62 -5.23 3.16 -7.88
N VAL A 63 -5.80 2.06 -7.38
CA VAL A 63 -5.64 0.74 -8.01
C VAL A 63 -6.27 0.72 -9.40
N ARG A 64 -7.50 1.25 -9.59
CA ARG A 64 -8.20 1.25 -10.87
C ARG A 64 -7.57 2.16 -11.91
N ASP A 65 -7.26 3.40 -11.52
CA ASP A 65 -6.81 4.43 -12.46
C ASP A 65 -5.40 4.16 -12.99
N PHE A 66 -4.56 3.49 -12.20
CA PHE A 66 -3.22 3.08 -12.63
C PHE A 66 -3.16 1.65 -13.19
N GLU A 67 -4.27 0.91 -13.25
CA GLU A 67 -4.30 -0.41 -13.86
C GLU A 67 -3.90 -0.42 -15.35
N PRO A 68 -4.28 0.55 -16.18
CA PRO A 68 -3.85 0.61 -17.58
C PRO A 68 -2.34 0.74 -17.80
N PHE A 69 -1.58 1.08 -16.77
CA PHE A 69 -0.12 1.18 -16.83
C PHE A 69 0.59 -0.11 -16.45
N ARG A 70 -0.11 -1.05 -15.83
CA ARG A 70 0.46 -2.29 -15.34
C ARG A 70 0.57 -3.34 -16.45
N ALA A 71 1.78 -3.89 -16.66
CA ALA A 71 1.94 -5.09 -17.46
C ALA A 71 1.28 -6.31 -16.77
N PRO A 72 0.70 -7.25 -17.52
CA PRO A 72 0.23 -8.51 -16.96
C PRO A 72 1.33 -9.22 -16.15
N LEU A 73 0.91 -9.94 -15.11
CA LEU A 73 1.81 -10.82 -14.38
C LEU A 73 2.34 -11.92 -15.30
N ARG A 74 3.59 -12.29 -15.14
CA ARG A 74 4.16 -13.48 -15.76
C ARG A 74 3.55 -14.73 -15.11
N PRO A 75 3.53 -15.88 -15.81
CA PRO A 75 3.00 -17.11 -15.22
C PRO A 75 3.62 -17.46 -13.87
N GLU A 76 4.93 -17.27 -13.73
CA GLU A 76 5.68 -17.57 -12.50
C GLU A 76 5.25 -16.65 -11.34
N GLU A 77 5.07 -15.35 -11.61
CA GLU A 77 4.60 -14.36 -10.64
C GLU A 77 3.16 -14.68 -10.18
N MET A 78 2.32 -15.13 -11.11
CA MET A 78 0.94 -15.54 -10.82
C MET A 78 0.92 -16.77 -9.90
N GLU A 79 1.70 -17.81 -10.23
CA GLU A 79 1.77 -19.04 -9.44
C GLU A 79 2.36 -18.79 -8.05
N GLU A 80 3.38 -17.93 -7.93
CA GLU A 80 3.94 -17.55 -6.64
C GLU A 80 2.87 -16.89 -5.74
N ARG A 81 2.10 -15.95 -6.28
CA ARG A 81 1.05 -15.24 -5.52
C ARG A 81 -0.12 -16.14 -5.15
N LYS A 82 -0.42 -17.16 -5.94
CA LYS A 82 -1.43 -18.18 -5.63
C LYS A 82 -1.04 -19.13 -4.49
N ARG A 83 0.25 -19.21 -4.13
CA ARG A 83 0.70 -20.04 -2.99
C ARG A 83 0.08 -19.60 -1.65
N ALA A 84 -0.31 -18.35 -1.52
CA ALA A 84 -1.14 -17.91 -0.42
C ALA A 84 -2.54 -18.55 -0.54
N GLN A 85 -3.13 -18.95 0.60
CA GLN A 85 -4.52 -19.43 0.63
C GLN A 85 -5.45 -18.24 0.39
N LEU A 86 -5.81 -18.00 -0.89
CA LEU A 86 -6.65 -16.90 -1.31
C LEU A 86 -8.13 -17.29 -1.27
N THR A 87 -8.97 -16.36 -0.82
CA THR A 87 -10.42 -16.48 -1.01
C THR A 87 -10.77 -16.32 -2.49
N PRO A 88 -11.98 -16.76 -2.94
CA PRO A 88 -12.43 -16.54 -4.32
C PRO A 88 -12.35 -15.07 -4.75
N ARG A 89 -12.71 -14.12 -3.88
CA ARG A 89 -12.61 -12.69 -4.13
C ARG A 89 -11.16 -12.25 -4.32
N GLN A 90 -10.25 -12.65 -3.43
CA GLN A 90 -8.83 -12.35 -3.53
C GLN A 90 -8.20 -12.94 -4.79
N LEU A 91 -8.63 -14.12 -5.22
CA LEU A 91 -8.21 -14.69 -6.50
C LEU A 91 -8.70 -13.85 -7.69
N ALA A 92 -9.94 -13.36 -7.65
CA ALA A 92 -10.45 -12.44 -8.66
C ALA A 92 -9.67 -11.12 -8.69
N HIS A 93 -9.35 -10.54 -7.52
CA HIS A 93 -8.49 -9.36 -7.43
C HIS A 93 -7.09 -9.62 -8.00
N LEU A 94 -6.47 -10.75 -7.69
CA LEU A 94 -5.17 -11.14 -8.24
C LEU A 94 -5.21 -11.22 -9.77
N GLN A 95 -6.26 -11.79 -10.34
CA GLN A 95 -6.42 -11.91 -11.80
C GLN A 95 -6.63 -10.54 -12.45
N THR A 96 -7.43 -9.67 -11.85
CA THR A 96 -7.81 -8.36 -12.40
C THR A 96 -6.71 -7.33 -12.18
N PHE A 97 -6.20 -7.20 -10.96
CA PHE A 97 -5.30 -6.12 -10.55
C PHE A 97 -3.85 -6.57 -10.28
N GLY A 98 -3.57 -7.85 -10.48
CA GLY A 98 -2.25 -8.42 -10.21
C GLY A 98 -1.89 -8.55 -8.74
N TYR A 99 -2.83 -8.29 -7.81
CA TYR A 99 -2.58 -8.38 -6.37
C TYR A 99 -3.88 -8.72 -5.61
N PRO A 100 -3.85 -9.63 -4.64
CA PRO A 100 -5.07 -10.10 -3.99
C PRO A 100 -5.64 -9.15 -2.93
N TYR A 101 -4.80 -8.31 -2.31
CA TYR A 101 -5.19 -7.47 -1.16
C TYR A 101 -5.43 -6.03 -1.58
N VAL A 102 -6.39 -5.82 -2.47
CA VAL A 102 -6.87 -4.53 -2.99
C VAL A 102 -8.38 -4.42 -2.80
N MET A 103 -8.94 -3.25 -3.07
CA MET A 103 -10.36 -2.96 -2.93
C MET A 103 -10.83 -3.30 -1.51
N GLU A 104 -11.87 -4.12 -1.35
CA GLU A 104 -12.43 -4.54 -0.06
C GLU A 104 -11.48 -5.40 0.79
N ASP A 105 -10.42 -5.92 0.20
CA ASP A 105 -9.35 -6.66 0.92
C ASP A 105 -8.14 -5.79 1.25
N PHE A 106 -8.20 -4.49 0.92
CA PHE A 106 -7.16 -3.54 1.29
C PHE A 106 -7.17 -3.31 2.80
N VAL A 107 -6.01 -3.39 3.42
CA VAL A 107 -5.79 -3.05 4.83
C VAL A 107 -4.64 -2.07 4.91
N PHE A 108 -4.94 -0.83 5.31
CA PHE A 108 -3.89 0.16 5.54
C PHE A 108 -2.97 -0.30 6.68
N HIS A 109 -1.68 -0.33 6.41
CA HIS A 109 -0.67 -0.60 7.42
C HIS A 109 0.71 -0.05 7.02
N MET A 110 1.47 0.38 8.02
CA MET A 110 2.88 0.70 7.89
C MET A 110 3.67 -0.24 8.81
N THR A 111 4.37 -1.20 8.21
CA THR A 111 5.06 -2.28 8.91
C THR A 111 6.21 -1.76 9.77
N LEU A 112 6.24 -2.17 11.04
CA LEU A 112 7.29 -1.81 12.00
C LEU A 112 8.29 -2.95 12.25
N THR A 113 7.85 -4.21 12.12
CA THR A 113 8.68 -5.38 12.39
C THR A 113 8.55 -6.42 11.28
N GLU A 114 9.49 -7.31 11.20
CA GLU A 114 9.28 -8.60 10.55
C GLU A 114 8.27 -9.47 11.32
N LYS A 115 7.95 -10.64 10.80
CA LYS A 115 7.11 -11.61 11.51
C LYS A 115 7.81 -12.11 12.76
N LEU A 116 7.19 -11.88 13.92
CA LEU A 116 7.76 -12.20 15.21
C LEU A 116 7.32 -13.58 15.71
N GLN A 117 8.18 -14.20 16.52
CA GLN A 117 7.83 -15.41 17.28
C GLN A 117 6.89 -15.03 18.43
N ASN A 118 5.94 -15.92 18.77
CA ASN A 118 4.91 -15.67 19.77
C ASN A 118 5.47 -15.29 21.15
N ASN A 119 6.60 -15.87 21.55
CA ASN A 119 7.23 -15.64 22.85
C ASN A 119 7.80 -14.23 23.06
N ILE A 120 8.04 -13.47 21.99
CA ILE A 120 8.57 -12.09 22.06
C ILE A 120 7.58 -11.05 21.56
N HIS A 121 6.54 -11.49 20.85
CA HIS A 121 5.58 -10.63 20.15
C HIS A 121 4.92 -9.60 21.08
N ASP A 122 4.33 -10.05 22.19
CA ASP A 122 3.58 -9.19 23.08
C ASP A 122 4.47 -8.16 23.81
N ARG A 123 5.69 -8.55 24.15
CA ARG A 123 6.69 -7.64 24.73
C ARG A 123 7.07 -6.55 23.76
N ILE A 124 7.33 -6.91 22.49
CA ILE A 124 7.70 -5.94 21.44
C ILE A 124 6.50 -5.06 21.11
N LEU A 125 5.30 -5.60 21.06
CA LEU A 125 4.08 -4.81 20.85
C LEU A 125 3.91 -3.76 21.95
N THR A 126 4.06 -4.13 23.21
CA THR A 126 3.98 -3.22 24.35
C THR A 126 5.05 -2.11 24.26
N ASP A 127 6.29 -2.48 24.02
CA ASP A 127 7.40 -1.52 23.89
C ASP A 127 7.18 -0.54 22.71
N LEU A 128 6.73 -1.03 21.56
CA LEU A 128 6.39 -0.19 20.42
C LEU A 128 5.20 0.74 20.70
N CYS A 129 4.15 0.27 21.35
CA CYS A 129 3.03 1.13 21.77
C CYS A 129 3.49 2.29 22.65
N GLU A 130 4.39 2.03 23.61
CA GLU A 130 4.94 3.06 24.49
C GLU A 130 5.83 4.06 23.72
N ARG A 131 6.77 3.57 22.95
CA ARG A 131 7.72 4.41 22.18
C ARG A 131 7.06 5.26 21.12
N THR A 132 6.02 4.74 20.48
CA THR A 132 5.33 5.46 19.39
C THR A 132 4.15 6.30 19.87
N ARG A 133 3.82 6.30 21.17
CA ARG A 133 2.73 7.11 21.72
C ARG A 133 2.76 8.57 21.27
N PRO A 134 3.89 9.28 21.27
CA PRO A 134 3.93 10.65 20.78
C PRO A 134 3.61 10.78 19.29
N LEU A 135 3.97 9.76 18.48
CA LEU A 135 3.75 9.78 17.03
C LEU A 135 2.28 9.56 16.64
N VAL A 136 1.54 8.82 17.47
CA VAL A 136 0.12 8.52 17.21
C VAL A 136 -0.84 9.43 17.98
N ALA A 137 -0.30 10.36 18.80
CA ALA A 137 -1.11 11.33 19.53
C ALA A 137 -1.76 12.36 18.61
N GLU A 138 -1.05 12.74 17.54
CA GLU A 138 -1.52 13.69 16.54
C GLU A 138 -2.05 12.92 15.30
N PRO A 139 -2.97 13.51 14.53
CA PRO A 139 -3.39 12.96 13.27
C PRO A 139 -2.22 12.80 12.30
N PHE A 140 -2.22 11.71 11.55
CA PHE A 140 -1.30 11.46 10.46
C PHE A 140 -1.88 12.04 9.17
N GLU A 141 -1.21 13.01 8.59
CA GLU A 141 -1.65 13.65 7.36
C GLU A 141 -1.19 12.84 6.14
N VAL A 142 -2.14 12.51 5.26
CA VAL A 142 -1.88 12.00 3.91
C VAL A 142 -2.04 13.15 2.93
N ASP A 143 -0.94 13.79 2.61
CA ASP A 143 -0.87 15.04 1.83
C ASP A 143 -0.32 14.86 0.42
N ALA A 144 0.12 13.64 0.06
CA ALA A 144 0.71 13.40 -1.25
C ALA A 144 0.58 11.95 -1.73
N LEU A 145 0.51 11.79 -3.04
CA LEU A 145 0.76 10.54 -3.74
C LEU A 145 2.25 10.45 -4.08
N CYS A 146 2.90 9.37 -3.63
CA CYS A 146 4.32 9.12 -3.88
C CYS A 146 4.51 7.98 -4.87
N VAL A 147 5.43 8.17 -5.81
CA VAL A 147 5.87 7.15 -6.76
C VAL A 147 7.25 6.65 -6.35
N PHE A 148 7.35 5.35 -6.22
CA PHE A 148 8.61 4.67 -5.95
C PHE A 148 8.97 3.74 -7.10
N GLU A 149 10.24 3.65 -7.41
CA GLU A 149 10.81 2.77 -8.42
C GLU A 149 11.77 1.77 -7.77
N GLU A 150 11.71 0.52 -8.22
CA GLU A 150 12.71 -0.50 -7.97
C GLU A 150 13.63 -0.54 -9.19
N PRO A 151 14.85 0.04 -9.13
CA PRO A 151 15.68 0.25 -10.32
C PRO A 151 16.26 -1.05 -10.90
N ALA A 152 16.30 -2.11 -10.10
CA ALA A 152 16.68 -3.46 -10.49
C ALA A 152 16.01 -4.47 -9.55
N PRO A 153 15.79 -5.72 -9.95
CA PRO A 153 15.19 -6.74 -9.09
C PRO A 153 15.87 -6.83 -7.73
N HIS A 154 15.06 -6.75 -6.67
CA HIS A 154 15.49 -6.76 -5.26
C HIS A 154 16.33 -5.53 -4.82
N ALA A 155 16.45 -4.50 -5.63
CA ALA A 155 17.07 -3.25 -5.21
C ALA A 155 16.13 -2.47 -4.29
N PRO A 156 16.67 -1.64 -3.38
CA PRO A 156 15.85 -0.76 -2.55
C PRO A 156 15.00 0.18 -3.39
N PHE A 157 13.75 0.34 -3.00
CA PHE A 157 12.85 1.32 -3.60
C PHE A 157 13.40 2.74 -3.43
N ARG A 158 13.31 3.54 -4.50
CA ARG A 158 13.68 4.95 -4.52
C ARG A 158 12.45 5.80 -4.78
N LEU A 159 12.26 6.84 -3.99
CA LEU A 159 11.23 7.85 -4.26
C LEU A 159 11.63 8.63 -5.53
N THR A 160 10.82 8.53 -6.57
CA THR A 160 11.05 9.23 -7.85
C THR A 160 10.19 10.46 -8.00
N ALA A 161 9.01 10.48 -7.39
CA ALA A 161 8.14 11.65 -7.41
C ALA A 161 7.21 11.70 -6.20
N ARG A 162 6.85 12.94 -5.79
CA ARG A 162 5.84 13.25 -4.79
C ARG A 162 4.88 14.28 -5.39
N TYR A 163 3.62 13.92 -5.49
CA TYR A 163 2.56 14.78 -6.02
C TYR A 163 1.64 15.16 -4.88
N PRO A 164 1.55 16.46 -4.54
CA PRO A 164 0.67 16.91 -3.46
C PRO A 164 -0.78 16.63 -3.80
N LEU A 165 -1.54 16.20 -2.80
CA LEU A 165 -2.99 16.19 -2.85
C LEU A 165 -3.50 17.62 -2.72
N ARG A 166 -4.77 17.84 -3.07
CA ARG A 166 -5.37 19.16 -2.95
C ARG A 166 -5.56 19.49 -1.46
N GLY A 167 -4.96 20.59 -1.01
CA GLY A 167 -5.19 21.16 0.32
C GLY A 167 -6.52 21.87 0.42
#